data_818922d33ceb02c99da336e00c20e9c9
#
_entry.id   818922d33ceb02c99da336e00c20e9c9
#
_cell.length_a   1.000
_cell.length_b   1.000
_cell.length_c   1.000
_cell.angle_alpha   90.00
_cell.angle_beta   90.00
_cell.angle_gamma   90.00
#
_symmetry.space_group_name_H-M   'P 1'
#
loop_
_entity.id
_entity.type
_entity.pdbx_description
1 polymer ?
#
loop_
_entity_poly.entity_id
_entity_poly.type
_entity_poly.pdbx_seq_one_letter_code
_entity_poly.pdbx_strand_id
1 'polypeptide(L)'
;MHPAAEDITVEGILHALSDPVRASIFGQIASAECAQTCSSFLNVNESMIPKSTLSQHFKALREAGLIRSERRGVEMHNVSRCAEIDKRFPGLLQAIVNARKIQYQVKNKG
;
A
#
# COMPACT_ATOMS: atom_id res chain seq x y z
N MET A 1 2.64 -13.12 7.11
CA MET A 1 1.70 -13.11 8.25
C MET A 1 0.81 -11.88 8.17
N HIS A 2 -0.49 -12.05 8.35
CA HIS A 2 -1.45 -10.94 8.25
C HIS A 2 -2.09 -10.72 9.62
N PRO A 3 -2.01 -9.49 10.17
CA PRO A 3 -2.65 -9.22 11.45
C PRO A 3 -4.18 -9.28 11.33
N ALA A 4 -4.84 -9.62 12.44
CA ALA A 4 -6.29 -9.55 12.50
C ALA A 4 -6.73 -8.09 12.43
N ALA A 5 -7.95 -7.83 11.94
CA ALA A 5 -8.44 -6.47 11.80
C ALA A 5 -8.33 -5.68 13.12
N GLU A 6 -8.66 -6.31 14.24
CA GLU A 6 -8.63 -5.64 15.55
C GLU A 6 -7.21 -5.32 16.02
N ASP A 7 -6.18 -5.92 15.41
CA ASP A 7 -4.79 -5.68 15.79
C ASP A 7 -4.14 -4.57 14.96
N ILE A 8 -4.83 -4.07 13.93
CA ILE A 8 -4.33 -2.99 13.09
C ILE A 8 -4.41 -1.67 13.88
N THR A 9 -3.32 -0.91 13.89
CA THR A 9 -3.25 0.36 14.63
C THR A 9 -3.04 1.54 13.70
N VAL A 10 -3.48 2.72 14.15
CA VAL A 10 -3.25 3.96 13.41
C VAL A 10 -1.75 4.22 13.27
N GLU A 11 -0.99 4.01 14.35
CA GLU A 11 0.46 4.21 14.31
C GLU A 11 1.14 3.30 13.30
N GLY A 12 0.72 2.04 13.24
CA GLY A 12 1.27 1.10 12.26
C GLY A 12 0.98 1.55 10.83
N ILE A 13 -0.23 2.01 10.58
CA ILE A 13 -0.62 2.52 9.27
C ILE A 13 0.23 3.74 8.90
N LEU A 14 0.35 4.69 9.80
CA LEU A 14 1.12 5.90 9.54
C LEU A 14 2.59 5.60 9.31
N HIS A 15 3.15 4.68 10.09
CA HIS A 15 4.53 4.26 9.91
C HIS A 15 4.77 3.65 8.53
N ALA A 16 3.89 2.74 8.13
CA ALA A 16 4.03 2.08 6.83
C ALA A 16 3.91 3.08 5.67
N LEU A 17 3.04 4.07 5.80
CA LEU A 17 2.80 5.05 4.74
C LEU A 17 3.71 6.27 4.83
N SER A 18 4.65 6.29 5.78
CA SER A 18 5.60 7.39 5.89
C SER A 18 6.70 7.34 4.81
N ASP A 19 6.91 6.19 4.18
CA ASP A 19 7.85 6.05 3.08
C ASP A 19 7.13 6.37 1.77
N PRO A 20 7.62 7.36 0.97
CA PRO A 20 6.91 7.78 -0.25
C PRO A 20 6.74 6.66 -1.27
N VAL A 21 7.75 5.81 -1.44
CA VAL A 21 7.68 4.70 -2.39
C VAL A 21 6.64 3.70 -1.93
N ARG A 22 6.69 3.34 -0.65
CA ARG A 22 5.75 2.38 -0.08
C ARG A 22 4.31 2.89 -0.14
N ALA A 23 4.12 4.18 0.13
CA ALA A 23 2.79 4.80 0.02
C ALA A 23 2.28 4.79 -1.42
N SER A 24 3.17 4.99 -2.41
CA SER A 24 2.80 4.91 -3.82
C SER A 24 2.37 3.50 -4.22
N ILE A 25 3.10 2.50 -3.73
CA ILE A 25 2.74 1.10 -3.96
C ILE A 25 1.35 0.82 -3.40
N PHE A 26 1.11 1.24 -2.16
CA PHE A 26 -0.20 1.03 -1.55
C PHE A 26 -1.31 1.74 -2.33
N GLY A 27 -1.05 2.96 -2.78
CA GLY A 27 -2.01 3.70 -3.58
C GLY A 27 -2.41 2.97 -4.86
N GLN A 28 -1.44 2.35 -5.52
CA GLN A 28 -1.73 1.58 -6.73
C GLN A 28 -2.57 0.33 -6.42
N ILE A 29 -2.23 -0.36 -5.33
CA ILE A 29 -3.01 -1.54 -4.93
C ILE A 29 -4.43 -1.13 -4.55
N ALA A 30 -4.57 -0.04 -3.79
CA ALA A 30 -5.87 0.41 -3.31
C ALA A 30 -6.80 0.87 -4.44
N SER A 31 -6.24 1.42 -5.53
CA SER A 31 -7.04 1.86 -6.65
C SER A 31 -7.34 0.75 -7.65
N ALA A 32 -6.70 -0.41 -7.52
CA ALA A 32 -6.97 -1.54 -8.40
C ALA A 32 -8.17 -2.32 -7.87
N GLU A 33 -8.99 -2.82 -8.79
CA GLU A 33 -10.14 -3.64 -8.41
C GLU A 33 -9.79 -5.10 -8.23
N CYS A 34 -8.64 -5.51 -8.75
CA CYS A 34 -8.18 -6.89 -8.64
C CYS A 34 -6.77 -6.92 -8.08
N ALA A 35 -6.35 -8.13 -7.67
CA ALA A 35 -5.03 -8.33 -7.09
C ALA A 35 -3.91 -7.97 -8.07
N GLN A 36 -2.83 -7.41 -7.56
CA GLN A 36 -1.65 -7.05 -8.31
C GLN A 36 -0.52 -8.00 -7.97
N THR A 37 0.30 -8.36 -8.94
CA THR A 37 1.50 -9.14 -8.67
C THR A 37 2.64 -8.19 -8.27
N CYS A 38 3.60 -8.72 -7.51
CA CYS A 38 4.74 -7.91 -7.08
C CYS A 38 5.54 -7.37 -8.26
N SER A 39 5.67 -8.14 -9.33
CA SER A 39 6.46 -7.72 -10.48
C SER A 39 5.90 -6.50 -11.18
N SER A 40 4.59 -6.22 -11.03
CA SER A 40 3.98 -5.05 -11.67
C SER A 40 4.41 -3.74 -11.03
N PHE A 41 5.13 -3.78 -9.90
CA PHE A 41 5.56 -2.58 -9.19
C PHE A 41 7.04 -2.28 -9.35
N LEU A 42 7.76 -3.02 -10.20
CA LEU A 42 9.19 -2.83 -10.35
C LEU A 42 9.58 -1.45 -10.87
N ASN A 43 8.68 -0.77 -11.56
CA ASN A 43 8.95 0.55 -12.16
C ASN A 43 8.13 1.66 -11.52
N VAL A 44 7.78 1.52 -10.26
CA VAL A 44 7.03 2.55 -9.55
C VAL A 44 7.81 3.86 -9.55
N ASN A 45 7.10 4.99 -9.79
CA ASN A 45 7.69 6.33 -9.83
C ASN A 45 8.76 6.48 -10.92
N GLU A 46 8.62 5.74 -12.00
CA GLU A 46 9.51 5.79 -13.16
C GLU A 46 10.94 5.36 -12.83
N SER A 47 11.13 4.73 -11.68
CA SER A 47 12.42 4.20 -11.26
C SER A 47 12.32 2.71 -11.06
N MET A 48 13.33 1.98 -11.52
CA MET A 48 13.40 0.55 -11.28
C MET A 48 13.70 0.32 -9.79
N ILE A 49 12.83 -0.43 -9.13
CA ILE A 49 13.02 -0.77 -7.72
C ILE A 49 13.61 -2.17 -7.63
N PRO A 50 14.75 -2.35 -6.93
CA PRO A 50 15.30 -3.69 -6.77
C PRO A 50 14.30 -4.64 -6.11
N LYS A 51 14.30 -5.88 -6.54
CA LYS A 51 13.33 -6.87 -6.07
C LYS A 51 13.36 -7.04 -4.55
N SER A 52 14.55 -7.02 -3.97
CA SER A 52 14.70 -7.17 -2.52
C SER A 52 14.08 -5.99 -1.77
N THR A 53 14.25 -4.77 -2.29
CA THR A 53 13.67 -3.57 -1.70
C THR A 53 12.15 -3.61 -1.82
N LEU A 54 11.66 -4.01 -2.98
CA LEU A 54 10.22 -4.14 -3.22
C LEU A 54 9.59 -5.15 -2.26
N SER A 55 10.27 -6.27 -2.02
CA SER A 55 9.79 -7.28 -1.07
C SER A 55 9.69 -6.71 0.34
N GLN A 56 10.64 -5.86 0.74
CA GLN A 56 10.60 -5.22 2.05
C GLN A 56 9.41 -4.28 2.17
N HIS A 57 9.08 -3.55 1.11
CA HIS A 57 7.91 -2.67 1.12
C HIS A 57 6.62 -3.47 1.26
N PHE A 58 6.49 -4.57 0.53
CA PHE A 58 5.31 -5.42 0.64
C PHE A 58 5.19 -6.04 2.03
N LYS A 59 6.32 -6.45 2.60
CA LYS A 59 6.32 -6.99 3.97
C LYS A 59 5.82 -5.96 4.98
N ALA A 60 6.31 -4.73 4.88
CA ALA A 60 5.90 -3.66 5.77
C ALA A 60 4.40 -3.37 5.65
N LEU A 61 3.87 -3.35 4.42
CA LEU A 61 2.46 -3.12 4.20
C LEU A 61 1.60 -4.25 4.77
N ARG A 62 2.04 -5.52 4.61
CA ARG A 62 1.33 -6.66 5.19
C ARG A 62 1.30 -6.59 6.71
N GLU A 63 2.44 -6.27 7.32
CA GLU A 63 2.55 -6.22 8.78
C GLU A 63 1.71 -5.11 9.38
N ALA A 64 1.55 -4.02 8.64
CA ALA A 64 0.69 -2.91 9.08
C ALA A 64 -0.80 -3.21 8.87
N GLY A 65 -1.13 -4.28 8.16
CA GLY A 65 -2.51 -4.64 7.89
C GLY A 65 -3.13 -3.90 6.71
N LEU A 66 -2.30 -3.25 5.88
CA LEU A 66 -2.80 -2.47 4.76
C LEU A 66 -3.13 -3.32 3.53
N ILE A 67 -2.39 -4.41 3.35
CA ILE A 67 -2.62 -5.33 2.24
C ILE A 67 -2.64 -6.77 2.72
N ARG A 68 -3.23 -7.62 1.88
CA ARG A 68 -3.17 -9.06 2.03
C ARG A 68 -2.50 -9.62 0.80
N SER A 69 -1.55 -10.53 1.00
CA SER A 69 -0.86 -11.21 -0.09
C SER A 69 -1.35 -12.64 -0.18
N GLU A 70 -1.69 -13.07 -1.39
CA GLU A 70 -2.19 -14.41 -1.65
C GLU A 70 -1.33 -15.07 -2.72
N ARG A 71 -0.86 -16.29 -2.45
CA ARG A 71 -0.12 -17.05 -3.44
C ARG A 71 -1.08 -17.71 -4.41
N ARG A 72 -0.87 -17.50 -5.70
CA ARG A 72 -1.62 -18.15 -6.77
C ARG A 72 -0.62 -18.77 -7.73
N GLY A 73 -0.40 -20.08 -7.58
CA GLY A 73 0.64 -20.75 -8.34
C GLY A 73 2.01 -20.22 -7.92
N VAL A 74 2.78 -19.71 -8.87
CA VAL A 74 4.12 -19.16 -8.60
C VAL A 74 4.11 -17.68 -8.32
N GLU A 75 2.94 -17.04 -8.42
CA GLU A 75 2.82 -15.58 -8.25
C GLU A 75 2.22 -15.21 -6.90
N MET A 76 2.68 -14.07 -6.38
CA MET A 76 2.11 -13.48 -5.17
C MET A 76 1.22 -12.32 -5.59
N HIS A 77 -0.07 -12.40 -5.26
CA HIS A 77 -1.05 -11.37 -5.57
C HIS A 77 -1.37 -10.55 -4.32
N ASN A 78 -1.46 -9.25 -4.48
CA ASN A 78 -1.67 -8.31 -3.37
C ASN A 78 -2.99 -7.59 -3.55
N VAL A 79 -3.79 -7.55 -2.48
CA VAL A 79 -5.06 -6.83 -2.45
C VAL A 79 -5.07 -5.91 -1.24
N SER A 80 -5.76 -4.78 -1.34
CA SER A 80 -5.85 -3.87 -0.21
C SER A 80 -6.84 -4.38 0.83
N ARG A 81 -6.65 -3.95 2.08
CA ARG A 81 -7.59 -4.23 3.16
C ARG A 81 -8.34 -2.95 3.55
N CYS A 82 -8.56 -2.07 2.57
CA CYS A 82 -9.18 -0.77 2.80
C CYS A 82 -10.55 -0.89 3.46
N ALA A 83 -11.36 -1.88 3.05
CA ALA A 83 -12.70 -2.06 3.62
C ALA A 83 -12.63 -2.37 5.12
N GLU A 84 -11.70 -3.23 5.52
CA GLU A 84 -11.54 -3.59 6.94
C GLU A 84 -11.06 -2.39 7.75
N ILE A 85 -10.11 -1.64 7.21
CA ILE A 85 -9.55 -0.47 7.90
C ILE A 85 -10.59 0.64 7.97
N ASP A 86 -11.35 0.85 6.90
CA ASP A 86 -12.38 1.88 6.89
C ASP A 86 -13.47 1.60 7.91
N LYS A 87 -13.76 0.34 8.18
CA LYS A 87 -14.71 -0.04 9.21
C LYS A 87 -14.26 0.39 10.60
N ARG A 88 -12.95 0.26 10.88
CA ARG A 88 -12.40 0.62 12.20
C ARG A 88 -12.07 2.10 12.30
N PHE A 89 -11.55 2.67 11.24
CA PHE A 89 -11.06 4.05 11.22
C PHE A 89 -11.62 4.77 9.99
N PRO A 90 -12.93 5.10 10.02
CA PRO A 90 -13.59 5.69 8.84
C PRO A 90 -12.91 6.96 8.38
N GLY A 91 -12.58 7.01 7.09
CA GLY A 91 -12.01 8.20 6.48
C GLY A 91 -10.50 8.33 6.59
N LEU A 92 -9.83 7.52 7.41
CA LEU A 92 -8.39 7.67 7.62
C LEU A 92 -7.59 7.49 6.33
N LEU A 93 -7.78 6.36 5.63
CA LEU A 93 -7.03 6.09 4.41
C LEU A 93 -7.42 7.05 3.29
N GLN A 94 -8.70 7.39 3.21
CA GLN A 94 -9.17 8.34 2.21
C GLN A 94 -8.51 9.70 2.37
N ALA A 95 -8.37 10.16 3.61
CA ALA A 95 -7.72 11.44 3.91
C ALA A 95 -6.25 11.42 3.51
N ILE A 96 -5.55 10.33 3.82
CA ILE A 96 -4.13 10.20 3.47
C ILE A 96 -3.96 10.19 1.96
N VAL A 97 -4.75 9.39 1.25
CA VAL A 97 -4.67 9.29 -0.22
C VAL A 97 -4.96 10.64 -0.86
N ASN A 98 -6.00 11.32 -0.40
CA ASN A 98 -6.36 12.63 -0.94
C ASN A 98 -5.27 13.67 -0.69
N ALA A 99 -4.71 13.68 0.52
CA ALA A 99 -3.65 14.62 0.85
C ALA A 99 -2.42 14.40 -0.04
N ARG A 100 -2.07 13.15 -0.30
CA ARG A 100 -0.94 12.84 -1.18
C ARG A 100 -1.22 13.27 -2.63
N LYS A 101 -2.44 13.06 -3.12
CA LYS A 101 -2.82 13.51 -4.46
C LYS A 101 -2.65 15.02 -4.59
N ILE A 102 -3.11 15.77 -3.60
CA ILE A 102 -2.99 17.23 -3.61
C ILE A 102 -1.51 17.62 -3.60
N GLN A 103 -0.71 16.97 -2.76
CA GLN A 103 0.71 17.25 -2.65
C GLN A 103 1.44 17.08 -3.97
N TYR A 104 1.18 15.99 -4.67
CA TYR A 104 1.87 15.69 -5.92
C TYR A 104 1.31 16.46 -7.11
N GLN A 105 0.03 16.83 -7.09
CA GLN A 105 -0.53 17.69 -8.12
C GLN A 105 0.12 19.08 -8.09
N VAL A 106 0.26 19.65 -6.91
CA VAL A 106 0.91 20.95 -6.76
C VAL A 106 2.35 20.88 -7.26
N LYS A 107 3.06 19.82 -6.90
CA LYS A 107 4.46 19.63 -7.31
C LYS A 107 4.58 19.47 -8.81
N ASN A 108 3.64 18.79 -9.44
CA ASN A 108 3.67 18.55 -10.87
C ASN A 108 3.27 19.79 -11.69
N LYS A 109 2.54 20.70 -11.10
CA LYS A 109 2.14 21.95 -11.76
C LYS A 109 3.21 23.02 -11.66
N GLY A 110 4.04 22.91 -10.68
CA GLY A 110 5.13 23.84 -10.45
C GLY A 110 6.29 23.58 -11.35
#